data_77f2123c7e7e2c9fa68cfae3fc9e76c8
#
_entry.id   77f2123c7e7e2c9fa68cfae3fc9e76c8
#
_cell.length_a   1.000
_cell.length_b   1.000
_cell.length_c   1.000
_cell.angle_alpha   90.00
_cell.angle_beta   90.00
_cell.angle_gamma   90.00
#
_symmetry.space_group_name_H-M   'P 1'
#
loop_
_entity.id
_entity.type
_entity.pdbx_description
1 polymer ?
#
loop_
_entity_poly.entity_id
_entity_poly.type
_entity_poly.pdbx_seq_one_letter_code
_entity_poly.pdbx_strand_id
1 'polypeptide(L)'
;WEYCAKNVKSKQHLVDIKANVKNSQFATPLFEFSGACSGCGETPYVKLISQLFGDREMVANATGCSSIYSGSVPSTPYTKNEKGQGPAWANSLFEDFCEFGLGMTLADKKLRARIEAAMKDAIASDTCPAEYKEAFQEWIDGKDDADKSKAAAEKIIPMVEAAKDKCKNCATTVSYTHLTL
;
A
#
# COMPACT_ATOMS: atom_id res chain seq x y z
N TRP A 1 24.48 8.21 12.51
CA TRP A 1 23.26 8.21 11.70
C TRP A 1 22.75 6.80 11.41
N GLU A 2 23.54 5.93 10.80
CA GLU A 2 23.15 4.55 10.46
C GLU A 2 22.62 3.75 11.65
N TYR A 3 23.25 3.89 12.82
CA TYR A 3 22.77 3.24 14.04
C TYR A 3 21.37 3.71 14.42
N CYS A 4 21.12 5.02 14.39
CA CYS A 4 19.81 5.58 14.70
C CYS A 4 18.75 5.16 13.67
N ALA A 5 19.08 5.21 12.39
CA ALA A 5 18.16 4.82 11.33
C ALA A 5 17.73 3.33 11.40
N LYS A 6 18.65 2.45 11.83
CA LYS A 6 18.38 1.01 11.93
C LYS A 6 17.73 0.57 13.25
N ASN A 7 18.02 1.28 14.35
CA ASN A 7 17.68 0.78 15.69
C ASN A 7 16.59 1.60 16.40
N VAL A 8 16.33 2.83 15.97
CA VAL A 8 15.29 3.67 16.59
C VAL A 8 13.97 3.46 15.84
N LYS A 9 13.04 2.78 16.50
CA LYS A 9 11.70 2.56 15.93
C LYS A 9 10.91 3.86 15.86
N SER A 10 10.11 4.01 14.82
CA SER A 10 9.17 5.12 14.67
C SER A 10 8.20 5.18 15.85
N LYS A 11 7.96 6.39 16.34
CA LYS A 11 7.00 6.67 17.42
C LYS A 11 5.71 7.32 16.89
N GLN A 12 5.43 7.19 15.61
CA GLN A 12 4.23 7.75 14.97
C GLN A 12 2.92 7.30 15.61
N HIS A 13 2.90 6.12 16.25
CA HIS A 13 1.75 5.58 16.99
C HIS A 13 1.36 6.40 18.22
N LEU A 14 2.21 7.32 18.69
CA LEU A 14 1.94 8.19 19.84
C LEU A 14 1.12 9.43 19.47
N VAL A 15 0.94 9.71 18.18
CA VAL A 15 0.23 10.88 17.67
C VAL A 15 -0.75 10.47 16.58
N ASP A 16 -1.87 11.19 16.50
CA ASP A 16 -2.76 11.05 15.34
C ASP A 16 -2.15 11.82 14.15
N ILE A 17 -1.52 11.10 13.24
CA ILE A 17 -0.84 11.66 12.07
C ILE A 17 -1.80 12.31 11.06
N LYS A 18 -3.08 11.99 11.12
CA LYS A 18 -4.12 12.54 10.22
C LYS A 18 -4.77 13.81 10.77
N ALA A 19 -4.57 14.13 12.04
CA ALA A 19 -5.23 15.27 12.67
C ALA A 19 -4.81 16.63 12.10
N ASN A 20 -3.55 16.79 11.73
CA ASN A 20 -3.01 18.02 11.13
C ASN A 20 -1.64 17.78 10.49
N VAL A 21 -1.16 18.77 9.71
CA VAL A 21 0.13 18.71 9.01
C VAL A 21 1.31 18.56 9.97
N LYS A 22 1.26 19.20 11.14
CA LYS A 22 2.32 19.06 12.15
C LYS A 22 2.47 17.60 12.60
N ASN A 23 1.37 16.95 12.90
CA ASN A 23 1.37 15.57 13.35
C ASN A 23 1.81 14.60 12.25
N SER A 24 1.44 14.85 10.99
CA SER A 24 1.87 14.02 9.86
C SER A 24 3.39 13.96 9.71
N GLN A 25 4.12 15.01 10.16
CA GLN A 25 5.58 15.06 10.08
C GLN A 25 6.28 14.12 11.06
N PHE A 26 5.57 13.53 12.03
CA PHE A 26 6.10 12.45 12.88
C PHE A 26 6.05 11.07 12.21
N ALA A 27 5.28 10.93 11.12
CA ALA A 27 5.29 9.71 10.32
C ALA A 27 6.60 9.59 9.52
N THR A 28 7.11 8.37 9.41
CA THR A 28 8.30 8.10 8.59
C THR A 28 7.98 8.32 7.13
N PRO A 29 8.67 9.23 6.42
CA PRO A 29 8.45 9.41 5.00
C PRO A 29 8.99 8.21 4.22
N LEU A 30 8.19 7.71 3.29
CA LEU A 30 8.62 6.67 2.34
C LEU A 30 9.12 7.29 1.01
N PHE A 31 9.21 8.62 0.98
CA PHE A 31 10.00 9.43 0.06
C PHE A 31 11.07 10.12 0.90
N GLU A 32 12.27 9.54 0.96
CA GLU A 32 13.28 9.87 1.97
C GLU A 32 14.01 11.19 1.72
N PHE A 33 14.24 11.54 0.46
CA PHE A 33 14.97 12.75 0.06
C PHE A 33 14.45 13.31 -1.26
N SER A 34 14.69 14.61 -1.48
CA SER A 34 14.37 15.25 -2.76
C SER A 34 15.59 15.29 -3.66
N GLY A 35 15.51 14.63 -4.82
CA GLY A 35 16.48 14.75 -5.90
C GLY A 35 16.15 15.89 -6.89
N ALA A 36 15.13 16.70 -6.61
CA ALA A 36 14.69 17.82 -7.43
C ALA A 36 15.56 19.08 -7.19
N CYS A 37 15.23 20.16 -7.91
CA CYS A 37 15.89 21.45 -7.75
C CYS A 37 15.74 21.98 -6.31
N SER A 38 16.73 22.76 -5.87
CA SER A 38 16.65 23.46 -4.58
C SER A 38 15.41 24.36 -4.54
N GLY A 39 14.60 24.21 -3.48
CA GLY A 39 13.35 24.94 -3.33
C GLY A 39 12.20 24.45 -4.22
N CYS A 40 12.27 23.23 -4.76
CA CYS A 40 11.17 22.62 -5.50
C CYS A 40 9.90 22.59 -4.64
N GLY A 41 8.79 23.10 -5.17
CA GLY A 41 7.50 23.14 -4.49
C GLY A 41 6.70 21.83 -4.55
N GLU A 42 7.12 20.85 -5.37
CA GLU A 42 6.42 19.59 -5.58
C GLU A 42 6.82 18.52 -4.56
N THR A 43 8.11 18.32 -4.32
CA THR A 43 8.61 17.23 -3.50
C THR A 43 8.14 17.23 -2.03
N PRO A 44 7.85 18.37 -1.38
CA PRO A 44 7.23 18.39 -0.05
C PRO A 44 5.85 17.72 -0.01
N TYR A 45 5.05 17.87 -1.07
CA TYR A 45 3.75 17.20 -1.18
C TYR A 45 3.89 15.71 -1.42
N VAL A 46 4.83 15.30 -2.26
CA VAL A 46 5.14 13.87 -2.48
C VAL A 46 5.58 13.22 -1.17
N LYS A 47 6.45 13.89 -0.39
CA LYS A 47 6.83 13.45 0.95
C LYS A 47 5.61 13.28 1.86
N LEU A 48 4.73 14.28 1.92
CA LEU A 48 3.53 14.26 2.76
C LEU A 48 2.60 13.09 2.36
N ILE A 49 2.37 12.88 1.08
CA ILE A 49 1.55 11.77 0.59
C ILE A 49 2.18 10.43 1.01
N SER A 50 3.48 10.27 0.86
CA SER A 50 4.19 9.06 1.27
C SER A 50 4.14 8.81 2.79
N GLN A 51 4.07 9.87 3.61
CA GLN A 51 3.89 9.77 5.06
C GLN A 51 2.49 9.28 5.45
N LEU A 52 1.47 9.66 4.69
CA LEU A 52 0.07 9.35 4.99
C LEU A 52 -0.39 8.03 4.36
N PHE A 53 0.10 7.72 3.16
CA PHE A 53 -0.43 6.64 2.32
C PHE A 53 0.65 5.73 1.73
N GLY A 54 1.93 6.01 1.94
CA GLY A 54 3.04 5.36 1.26
C GLY A 54 3.11 3.85 1.41
N ASP A 55 2.52 3.28 2.47
CA ASP A 55 2.44 1.83 2.68
C ASP A 55 1.55 1.10 1.65
N ARG A 56 0.68 1.82 0.95
CA ARG A 56 -0.27 1.31 -0.06
C ARG A 56 -0.36 2.20 -1.30
N GLU A 57 0.59 3.08 -1.48
CA GLU A 57 0.61 4.05 -2.58
C GLU A 57 1.03 3.38 -3.88
N MET A 58 0.28 3.66 -4.94
CA MET A 58 0.64 3.31 -6.32
C MET A 58 0.78 4.59 -7.13
N VAL A 59 1.94 4.79 -7.73
CA VAL A 59 2.27 5.99 -8.50
C VAL A 59 2.31 5.66 -9.97
N ALA A 60 1.35 6.19 -10.73
CA ALA A 60 1.41 6.24 -12.18
C ALA A 60 2.01 7.59 -12.58
N ASN A 61 3.22 7.57 -13.11
CA ASN A 61 4.00 8.78 -13.41
C ASN A 61 4.13 8.97 -14.92
N ALA A 62 4.18 10.23 -15.36
CA ALA A 62 4.53 10.59 -16.74
C ALA A 62 5.98 11.06 -16.83
N THR A 63 6.58 11.01 -18.00
CA THR A 63 7.93 11.53 -18.22
C THR A 63 7.97 13.04 -17.93
N GLY A 64 8.87 13.43 -17.04
CA GLY A 64 9.04 14.80 -16.59
C GLY A 64 9.95 14.88 -15.37
N CYS A 65 9.88 15.96 -14.60
CA CYS A 65 10.70 16.13 -13.40
C CYS A 65 10.48 14.99 -12.39
N SER A 66 9.25 14.56 -12.19
CA SER A 66 8.92 13.48 -11.26
C SER A 66 9.51 12.13 -11.65
N SER A 67 9.68 11.84 -12.94
CA SER A 67 10.41 10.64 -13.38
C SER A 67 11.90 10.76 -13.11
N ILE A 68 12.47 11.94 -13.19
CA ILE A 68 13.91 12.15 -12.96
C ILE A 68 14.25 12.02 -11.47
N TYR A 69 13.55 12.73 -10.58
CA TYR A 69 13.86 12.67 -9.15
C TYR A 69 13.37 11.37 -8.47
N SER A 70 12.43 10.65 -9.05
CA SER A 70 11.87 9.43 -8.47
C SER A 70 12.47 8.13 -9.00
N GLY A 71 12.83 8.08 -10.28
CA GLY A 71 13.19 6.85 -10.97
C GLY A 71 14.60 6.81 -11.58
N SER A 72 15.37 7.91 -11.50
CA SER A 72 16.73 7.91 -12.03
C SER A 72 17.70 7.18 -11.11
N VAL A 73 18.26 6.09 -11.60
CA VAL A 73 19.32 5.37 -10.90
C VAL A 73 20.62 6.20 -10.93
N PRO A 74 21.47 6.15 -9.89
CA PRO A 74 21.45 5.17 -8.78
C PRO A 74 20.60 5.57 -7.57
N SER A 75 19.99 6.75 -7.56
CA SER A 75 19.28 7.28 -6.39
C SER A 75 17.78 7.31 -6.60
N THR A 76 17.08 6.42 -5.92
CA THR A 76 15.61 6.39 -5.84
C THR A 76 15.21 6.82 -4.44
N PRO A 77 14.38 7.88 -4.27
CA PRO A 77 13.99 8.38 -2.96
C PRO A 77 12.92 7.52 -2.28
N TYR A 78 12.21 6.67 -3.00
CA TYR A 78 11.20 5.78 -2.43
C TYR A 78 11.83 4.60 -1.70
N THR A 79 11.28 4.32 -0.52
CA THR A 79 11.73 3.24 0.36
C THR A 79 10.57 2.43 0.91
N LYS A 80 10.86 1.46 1.77
CA LYS A 80 9.88 0.58 2.41
C LYS A 80 9.89 0.80 3.92
N ASN A 81 8.73 0.58 4.53
CA ASN A 81 8.58 0.55 5.98
C ASN A 81 9.15 -0.75 6.59
N GLU A 82 9.10 -0.86 7.93
CA GLU A 82 9.55 -2.05 8.66
C GLU A 82 8.81 -3.34 8.27
N LYS A 83 7.59 -3.22 7.73
CA LYS A 83 6.79 -4.35 7.22
C LYS A 83 7.12 -4.72 5.76
N GLY A 84 8.06 -4.03 5.12
CA GLY A 84 8.42 -4.24 3.72
C GLY A 84 7.47 -3.61 2.71
N GLN A 85 6.54 -2.75 3.16
CA GLN A 85 5.58 -2.06 2.31
C GLN A 85 6.09 -0.67 1.95
N GLY A 86 5.83 -0.20 0.75
CA GLY A 86 6.22 1.12 0.26
C GLY A 86 5.60 1.43 -1.08
N PRO A 87 5.76 2.67 -1.59
CA PRO A 87 5.19 3.09 -2.85
C PRO A 87 5.63 2.21 -4.02
N ALA A 88 4.66 1.79 -4.82
CA ALA A 88 4.90 1.16 -6.11
C ALA A 88 4.93 2.23 -7.18
N TRP A 89 6.11 2.48 -7.77
CA TRP A 89 6.29 3.52 -8.76
C TRP A 89 6.49 2.93 -10.16
N ALA A 90 5.75 3.46 -11.12
CA ALA A 90 5.92 3.12 -12.52
C ALA A 90 5.75 4.37 -13.38
N ASN A 91 6.46 4.41 -14.51
CA ASN A 91 6.49 5.55 -15.42
C ASN A 91 5.98 5.15 -16.80
N SER A 92 5.28 6.06 -17.45
CA SER A 92 4.89 5.96 -18.84
C SER A 92 5.28 7.22 -19.60
N LEU A 93 5.03 7.26 -20.90
CA LEU A 93 5.22 8.44 -21.71
C LEU A 93 4.17 9.51 -21.38
N PHE A 94 4.47 10.75 -21.65
CA PHE A 94 3.54 11.85 -21.41
C PHE A 94 2.25 11.70 -22.24
N GLU A 95 2.38 11.15 -23.43
CA GLU A 95 1.29 11.00 -24.42
C GLU A 95 0.24 9.95 -23.97
N ASP A 96 0.65 8.93 -23.22
CA ASP A 96 -0.22 7.80 -22.79
C ASP A 96 -0.48 7.76 -21.28
N PHE A 97 -0.18 8.85 -20.59
CA PHE A 97 -0.29 8.93 -19.14
C PHE A 97 -1.71 8.63 -18.60
N CYS A 98 -2.74 9.15 -19.29
CA CYS A 98 -4.13 8.94 -18.86
C CYS A 98 -4.53 7.47 -18.96
N GLU A 99 -4.19 6.82 -20.07
CA GLU A 99 -4.47 5.40 -20.31
C GLU A 99 -3.72 4.52 -19.34
N PHE A 100 -2.46 4.85 -19.05
CA PHE A 100 -1.63 4.14 -18.09
C PHE A 100 -2.21 4.22 -16.67
N GLY A 101 -2.57 5.40 -16.19
CA GLY A 101 -3.20 5.60 -14.88
C GLY A 101 -4.56 4.91 -14.77
N LEU A 102 -5.37 4.97 -15.84
CA LEU A 102 -6.64 4.25 -15.92
C LEU A 102 -6.41 2.74 -15.86
N GLY A 103 -5.44 2.22 -16.62
CA GLY A 103 -5.10 0.80 -16.65
C GLY A 103 -4.69 0.28 -15.27
N MET A 104 -3.85 1.00 -14.54
CA MET A 104 -3.46 0.66 -13.16
C MET A 104 -4.68 0.63 -12.23
N THR A 105 -5.56 1.63 -12.30
CA THR A 105 -6.79 1.69 -11.49
C THR A 105 -7.74 0.53 -11.79
N LEU A 106 -7.90 0.17 -13.07
CA LEU A 106 -8.74 -0.96 -13.47
C LEU A 106 -8.15 -2.30 -13.03
N ALA A 107 -6.82 -2.43 -13.08
CA ALA A 107 -6.12 -3.63 -12.60
C ALA A 107 -6.34 -3.81 -11.09
N ASP A 108 -6.15 -2.76 -10.29
CA ASP A 108 -6.41 -2.80 -8.85
C ASP A 108 -7.86 -3.20 -8.55
N LYS A 109 -8.82 -2.51 -9.14
CA LYS A 109 -10.25 -2.85 -8.99
C LYS A 109 -10.56 -4.30 -9.36
N LYS A 110 -9.94 -4.82 -10.42
CA LYS A 110 -10.14 -6.20 -10.85
C LYS A 110 -9.55 -7.22 -9.87
N LEU A 111 -8.37 -6.92 -9.32
CA LEU A 111 -7.74 -7.76 -8.31
C LEU A 111 -8.56 -7.78 -7.03
N ARG A 112 -9.02 -6.63 -6.54
CA ARG A 112 -9.91 -6.53 -5.36
C ARG A 112 -11.23 -7.30 -5.58
N ALA A 113 -11.83 -7.19 -6.77
CA ALA A 113 -13.04 -7.96 -7.09
C ALA A 113 -12.81 -9.49 -7.09
N ARG A 114 -11.62 -9.94 -7.52
CA ARG A 114 -11.26 -11.37 -7.43
C ARG A 114 -11.09 -11.84 -5.99
N ILE A 115 -10.48 -11.03 -5.14
CA ILE A 115 -10.35 -11.32 -3.70
C ILE A 115 -11.74 -11.41 -3.07
N GLU A 116 -12.61 -10.42 -3.34
CA GLU A 116 -13.99 -10.40 -2.84
C GLU A 116 -14.77 -11.66 -3.26
N ALA A 117 -14.66 -12.08 -4.52
CA ALA A 117 -15.30 -13.30 -5.00
C ALA A 117 -14.77 -14.55 -4.28
N ALA A 118 -13.44 -14.68 -4.14
CA ALA A 118 -12.83 -15.79 -3.42
C ALA A 118 -13.23 -15.83 -1.93
N MET A 119 -13.36 -14.68 -1.28
CA MET A 119 -13.84 -14.60 0.10
C MET A 119 -15.32 -15.01 0.21
N LYS A 120 -16.18 -14.56 -0.71
CA LYS A 120 -17.60 -14.97 -0.77
C LYS A 120 -17.75 -16.48 -0.98
N ASP A 121 -16.97 -17.05 -1.86
CA ASP A 121 -16.95 -18.51 -2.09
C ASP A 121 -16.47 -19.26 -0.84
N ALA A 122 -15.48 -18.74 -0.12
CA ALA A 122 -15.01 -19.32 1.12
C ALA A 122 -16.08 -19.23 2.22
N ILE A 123 -16.79 -18.10 2.35
CA ILE A 123 -17.91 -17.94 3.32
C ILE A 123 -19.04 -18.93 3.03
N ALA A 124 -19.37 -19.18 1.76
CA ALA A 124 -20.38 -20.12 1.33
C ALA A 124 -19.98 -21.59 1.55
N SER A 125 -18.69 -21.87 1.68
CA SER A 125 -18.18 -23.23 1.89
C SER A 125 -18.36 -23.68 3.34
N ASP A 126 -18.78 -24.93 3.53
CA ASP A 126 -18.89 -25.58 4.83
C ASP A 126 -17.53 -25.96 5.45
N THR A 127 -16.47 -25.98 4.63
CA THR A 127 -15.14 -26.34 5.07
C THR A 127 -14.35 -25.18 5.68
N CYS A 128 -14.83 -23.95 5.56
CA CYS A 128 -14.17 -22.76 6.09
C CYS A 128 -14.51 -22.56 7.57
N PRO A 129 -13.52 -22.43 8.46
CA PRO A 129 -13.76 -22.15 9.88
C PRO A 129 -14.51 -20.83 10.10
N ALA A 130 -15.33 -20.76 11.16
CA ALA A 130 -16.17 -19.59 11.46
C ALA A 130 -15.33 -18.30 11.62
N GLU A 131 -14.18 -18.38 12.26
CA GLU A 131 -13.26 -17.27 12.48
C GLU A 131 -12.83 -16.60 11.15
N TYR A 132 -12.56 -17.41 10.11
CA TYR A 132 -12.21 -16.89 8.77
C TYR A 132 -13.41 -16.24 8.09
N LYS A 133 -14.61 -16.83 8.24
CA LYS A 133 -15.84 -16.25 7.67
C LYS A 133 -16.13 -14.87 8.24
N GLU A 134 -15.98 -14.70 9.55
CA GLU A 134 -16.16 -13.41 10.22
C GLU A 134 -15.15 -12.36 9.72
N ALA A 135 -13.86 -12.72 9.65
CA ALA A 135 -12.82 -11.81 9.17
C ALA A 135 -13.02 -11.41 7.69
N PHE A 136 -13.42 -12.33 6.84
CA PHE A 136 -13.73 -12.05 5.44
C PHE A 136 -14.96 -11.15 5.29
N GLN A 137 -15.99 -11.37 6.10
CA GLN A 137 -17.18 -10.52 6.11
C GLN A 137 -16.82 -9.10 6.58
N GLU A 138 -16.02 -8.96 7.64
CA GLU A 138 -15.53 -7.66 8.14
C GLU A 138 -14.81 -6.87 7.02
N TRP A 139 -13.98 -7.54 6.20
CA TRP A 139 -13.32 -6.88 5.08
C TRP A 139 -14.29 -6.50 3.96
N ILE A 140 -15.23 -7.37 3.59
CA ILE A 140 -16.22 -7.10 2.55
C ILE A 140 -17.07 -5.88 2.91
N ASP A 141 -17.49 -5.78 4.18
CA ASP A 141 -18.32 -4.67 4.67
C ASP A 141 -17.53 -3.36 4.80
N GLY A 142 -16.22 -3.46 5.07
CA GLY A 142 -15.32 -2.32 5.25
C GLY A 142 -14.47 -1.95 4.04
N LYS A 143 -14.60 -2.61 2.90
CA LYS A 143 -13.68 -2.50 1.76
C LYS A 143 -13.55 -1.09 1.15
N ASP A 144 -14.57 -0.26 1.28
CA ASP A 144 -14.60 1.11 0.76
C ASP A 144 -14.11 2.15 1.79
N ASP A 145 -13.85 1.73 3.03
CA ASP A 145 -13.28 2.53 4.10
C ASP A 145 -11.80 2.13 4.28
N ALA A 146 -10.89 3.08 4.06
CA ALA A 146 -9.45 2.81 4.07
C ALA A 146 -8.94 2.26 5.42
N ASP A 147 -9.46 2.76 6.54
CA ASP A 147 -8.99 2.38 7.86
C ASP A 147 -9.57 1.01 8.27
N LYS A 148 -10.85 0.76 7.98
CA LYS A 148 -11.50 -0.54 8.22
C LYS A 148 -10.90 -1.63 7.34
N SER A 149 -10.74 -1.36 6.04
CA SER A 149 -10.11 -2.27 5.10
C SER A 149 -8.70 -2.66 5.54
N LYS A 150 -7.89 -1.67 5.96
CA LYS A 150 -6.52 -1.92 6.47
C LYS A 150 -6.53 -2.78 7.73
N ALA A 151 -7.39 -2.47 8.71
CA ALA A 151 -7.48 -3.23 9.95
C ALA A 151 -7.92 -4.69 9.70
N ALA A 152 -8.90 -4.90 8.81
CA ALA A 152 -9.34 -6.23 8.41
C ALA A 152 -8.23 -7.00 7.66
N ALA A 153 -7.50 -6.33 6.76
CA ALA A 153 -6.39 -6.92 6.02
C ALA A 153 -5.26 -7.39 6.95
N GLU A 154 -4.90 -6.60 7.96
CA GLU A 154 -3.88 -6.98 8.95
C GLU A 154 -4.25 -8.24 9.76
N LYS A 155 -5.54 -8.54 9.92
CA LYS A 155 -6.02 -9.79 10.52
C LYS A 155 -6.00 -10.95 9.52
N ILE A 156 -6.47 -10.71 8.30
CA ILE A 156 -6.66 -11.74 7.27
C ILE A 156 -5.34 -12.27 6.74
N ILE A 157 -4.34 -11.41 6.47
CA ILE A 157 -3.07 -11.82 5.86
C ILE A 157 -2.41 -12.97 6.63
N PRO A 158 -2.12 -12.87 7.95
CA PRO A 158 -1.50 -13.97 8.68
C PRO A 158 -2.36 -15.23 8.76
N MET A 159 -3.70 -15.08 8.82
CA MET A 159 -4.62 -16.21 8.85
C MET A 159 -4.56 -16.99 7.53
N VAL A 160 -4.60 -16.30 6.42
CA VAL A 160 -4.59 -16.91 5.07
C VAL A 160 -3.22 -17.51 4.75
N GLU A 161 -2.13 -16.87 5.19
CA GLU A 161 -0.78 -17.44 5.09
C GLU A 161 -0.65 -18.75 5.86
N ALA A 162 -1.18 -18.83 7.06
CA ALA A 162 -1.18 -20.06 7.87
C ALA A 162 -2.05 -21.19 7.26
N ALA A 163 -3.05 -20.85 6.45
CA ALA A 163 -3.95 -21.79 5.79
C ALA A 163 -3.54 -22.13 4.35
N LYS A 164 -2.51 -21.51 3.81
CA LYS A 164 -2.07 -21.62 2.42
C LYS A 164 -1.97 -23.06 1.90
N ASP A 165 -1.39 -23.93 2.70
CA ASP A 165 -1.15 -25.32 2.31
C ASP A 165 -2.36 -26.24 2.53
N LYS A 166 -3.38 -25.75 3.24
CA LYS A 166 -4.55 -26.54 3.66
C LYS A 166 -5.80 -26.25 2.83
N CYS A 167 -5.85 -25.11 2.14
CA CYS A 167 -7.05 -24.64 1.45
C CYS A 167 -6.70 -24.00 0.10
N LYS A 168 -7.24 -24.58 -1.00
CA LYS A 168 -6.98 -24.06 -2.35
C LYS A 168 -7.49 -22.62 -2.56
N ASN A 169 -8.64 -22.29 -1.98
CA ASN A 169 -9.20 -20.94 -2.06
C ASN A 169 -8.36 -19.95 -1.24
N CYS A 170 -7.84 -20.38 -0.10
CA CYS A 170 -6.91 -19.58 0.71
C CYS A 170 -5.61 -19.31 -0.06
N ALA A 171 -5.05 -20.30 -0.76
CA ALA A 171 -3.85 -20.13 -1.57
C ALA A 171 -4.05 -19.11 -2.71
N THR A 172 -5.23 -19.09 -3.32
CA THR A 172 -5.60 -18.09 -4.34
C THR A 172 -5.72 -16.69 -3.72
N THR A 173 -6.34 -16.59 -2.54
CA THR A 173 -6.46 -15.32 -1.82
C THR A 173 -5.08 -14.78 -1.43
N VAL A 174 -4.16 -15.62 -0.92
CA VAL A 174 -2.78 -15.21 -0.60
C VAL A 174 -2.07 -14.57 -1.78
N SER A 175 -2.19 -15.15 -2.98
CA SER A 175 -1.49 -14.63 -4.16
C SER A 175 -1.89 -13.19 -4.51
N TYR A 176 -3.07 -12.74 -4.11
CA TYR A 176 -3.59 -11.41 -4.40
C TYR A 176 -3.54 -10.45 -3.22
N THR A 177 -3.55 -10.95 -1.97
CA THR A 177 -3.56 -10.08 -0.77
C THR A 177 -2.31 -9.23 -0.65
N HIS A 178 -1.15 -9.73 -1.05
CA HIS A 178 0.10 -8.98 -1.04
C HIS A 178 0.15 -7.81 -2.05
N LEU A 179 -0.77 -7.79 -3.02
CA LEU A 179 -0.80 -6.78 -4.07
C LEU A 179 -1.88 -5.71 -3.86
N THR A 180 -2.91 -5.99 -3.07
CA THR A 180 -4.14 -5.18 -3.09
C THR A 180 -4.83 -4.97 -1.73
N LEU A 181 -4.27 -5.49 -0.64
CA LEU A 181 -4.76 -5.23 0.73
C LEU A 181 -3.81 -4.24 1.47
#